data_9bdeea61e7bc67ae56fcaca2ade67342
#
_entry.id   9bdeea61e7bc67ae56fcaca2ade67342
#
_cell.length_a   1.000
_cell.length_b   1.000
_cell.length_c   1.000
_cell.angle_alpha   90.00
_cell.angle_beta   90.00
_cell.angle_gamma   90.00
#
_symmetry.space_group_name_H-M   'P 1'
#
loop_
_entity.id
_entity.type
_entity.pdbx_description
1 polymer ?
#
loop_
_entity_poly.entity_id
_entity_poly.type
_entity_poly.pdbx_seq_one_letter_code
_entity_poly.pdbx_strand_id
1 'polypeptide(L)'
;MTQTNSYQVGGDHYALKTVQPWDAMEAWMGEEAFAGYLHGNCIKYLARYMDKNGIEDLMKCQHYLAKLIEVESKKEAMAESILQFQAGREAAICGLTRDTRRSKDWLEGYDQVKAEDDRHDD
;
A
#
# COMPACT_ATOMS: atom_id res chain seq x y z
N MET A 1 3.16 13.15 -0.68
CA MET A 1 1.69 13.05 -0.45
C MET A 1 1.04 12.41 -1.65
N THR A 2 0.15 11.46 -1.45
CA THR A 2 -0.59 10.83 -2.55
C THR A 2 -1.66 11.79 -3.10
N GLN A 3 -2.13 11.52 -4.33
CA GLN A 3 -3.17 12.34 -4.96
C GLN A 3 -4.46 12.39 -4.13
N THR A 4 -4.86 11.28 -3.51
CA THR A 4 -6.05 11.20 -2.65
C THR A 4 -5.94 12.04 -1.37
N ASN A 5 -4.75 12.30 -0.89
CA ASN A 5 -4.54 13.11 0.32
C ASN A 5 -4.52 14.62 0.03
N SER A 6 -4.52 15.02 -1.24
CA SER A 6 -4.38 16.43 -1.64
C SER A 6 -5.68 17.22 -1.68
N TYR A 7 -6.85 16.58 -1.53
CA TYR A 7 -8.13 17.24 -1.59
C TYR A 7 -9.12 16.70 -0.55
N GLN A 8 -10.19 17.47 -0.30
CA GLN A 8 -11.29 17.12 0.60
C GLN A 8 -12.62 17.33 -0.11
N VAL A 9 -13.56 16.38 0.07
CA VAL A 9 -14.94 16.50 -0.41
C VAL A 9 -15.83 17.08 0.70
N GLY A 10 -16.62 18.10 0.38
CA GLY A 10 -17.61 18.68 1.28
C GLY A 10 -17.10 19.78 2.19
N GLY A 11 -15.93 20.36 1.92
CA GLY A 11 -15.39 21.48 2.68
C GLY A 11 -13.85 21.46 2.76
N ASP A 12 -13.30 22.35 3.58
CA ASP A 12 -11.86 22.56 3.69
C ASP A 12 -11.30 22.46 5.14
N HIS A 13 -12.17 22.13 6.11
CA HIS A 13 -11.79 22.15 7.53
C HIS A 13 -10.64 21.20 7.90
N TYR A 14 -10.45 20.11 7.17
CA TYR A 14 -9.27 19.25 7.33
C TYR A 14 -8.07 19.75 6.55
N ALA A 15 -8.28 20.34 5.36
CA ALA A 15 -7.20 20.87 4.53
C ALA A 15 -6.42 22.00 5.21
N LEU A 16 -7.04 22.72 6.16
CA LEU A 16 -6.41 23.80 6.93
C LEU A 16 -5.57 23.31 8.12
N LYS A 17 -5.57 22.01 8.42
CA LYS A 17 -4.76 21.45 9.51
C LYS A 17 -3.35 21.12 9.06
N THR A 18 -2.39 21.26 9.96
CA THR A 18 -0.98 20.92 9.70
C THR A 18 -0.79 19.44 9.39
N VAL A 19 -1.50 18.57 10.12
CA VAL A 19 -1.53 17.13 9.88
C VAL A 19 -2.95 16.72 9.51
N GLN A 20 -3.11 16.08 8.39
CA GLN A 20 -4.41 15.57 7.96
C GLN A 20 -4.79 14.34 8.80
N PRO A 21 -6.09 14.18 9.17
CA PRO A 21 -6.52 13.00 9.92
C PRO A 21 -6.13 11.68 9.24
N TRP A 22 -6.21 11.59 7.93
CA TRP A 22 -5.80 10.39 7.19
C TRP A 22 -4.32 10.07 7.32
N ASP A 23 -3.46 11.08 7.30
CA ASP A 23 -2.02 10.88 7.44
C ASP A 23 -1.70 10.33 8.84
N ALA A 24 -2.35 10.86 9.87
CA ALA A 24 -2.21 10.36 11.24
C ALA A 24 -2.74 8.93 11.38
N MET A 25 -3.92 8.63 10.82
CA MET A 25 -4.49 7.29 10.85
C MET A 25 -3.61 6.27 10.12
N GLU A 26 -3.13 6.60 8.92
CA GLU A 26 -2.25 5.73 8.15
C GLU A 26 -0.93 5.47 8.89
N ALA A 27 -0.38 6.47 9.57
CA ALA A 27 0.88 6.36 10.31
C ALA A 27 0.74 5.56 11.63
N TRP A 28 -0.40 5.67 12.31
CA TRP A 28 -0.55 5.16 13.67
C TRP A 28 -1.42 3.92 13.79
N MET A 29 -2.34 3.72 12.86
CA MET A 29 -3.18 2.51 12.80
C MET A 29 -2.45 1.41 12.02
N GLY A 30 -2.67 0.15 12.36
CA GLY A 30 -2.25 -0.97 11.53
C GLY A 30 -2.94 -0.91 10.15
N GLU A 31 -2.31 -1.46 9.13
CA GLU A 31 -2.83 -1.46 7.76
C GLU A 31 -4.25 -2.00 7.65
N GLU A 32 -4.55 -3.11 8.34
CA GLU A 32 -5.86 -3.72 8.34
C GLU A 32 -6.92 -2.83 8.98
N ALA A 33 -6.59 -2.19 10.11
CA ALA A 33 -7.49 -1.27 10.80
C ALA A 33 -7.79 -0.03 9.96
N PHE A 34 -6.79 0.54 9.31
CA PHE A 34 -6.96 1.70 8.43
C PHE A 34 -7.79 1.33 7.18
N ALA A 35 -7.51 0.21 6.54
CA ALA A 35 -8.32 -0.31 5.43
C ALA A 35 -9.79 -0.54 5.86
N GLY A 36 -10.02 -1.07 7.05
CA GLY A 36 -11.36 -1.24 7.63
C GLY A 36 -12.10 0.08 7.83
N TYR A 37 -11.41 1.12 8.31
CA TYR A 37 -11.96 2.46 8.43
C TYR A 37 -12.40 3.03 7.07
N LEU A 38 -11.57 2.92 6.06
CA LEU A 38 -11.87 3.38 4.70
C LEU A 38 -13.05 2.61 4.09
N HIS A 39 -13.04 1.29 4.24
CA HIS A 39 -14.10 0.39 3.78
C HIS A 39 -15.44 0.74 4.45
N GLY A 40 -15.44 0.92 5.77
CA GLY A 40 -16.65 1.31 6.53
C GLY A 40 -17.24 2.65 6.08
N ASN A 41 -16.40 3.62 5.76
CA ASN A 41 -16.85 4.90 5.22
C ASN A 41 -17.46 4.77 3.82
N CYS A 42 -16.91 3.92 2.95
CA CYS A 42 -17.53 3.62 1.66
C CYS A 42 -18.95 3.06 1.83
N ILE A 43 -19.12 2.08 2.70
CA ILE A 43 -20.42 1.47 3.00
C ILE A 43 -21.40 2.52 3.54
N LYS A 44 -20.96 3.33 4.49
CA LYS A 44 -21.79 4.37 5.11
C LYS A 44 -22.34 5.36 4.08
N TYR A 45 -21.51 5.89 3.21
CA TYR A 45 -21.92 6.89 2.22
C TYR A 45 -22.78 6.29 1.11
N LEU A 46 -22.50 5.06 0.67
CA LEU A 46 -23.37 4.34 -0.27
C LEU A 46 -24.75 4.03 0.32
N ALA A 47 -24.81 3.71 1.61
CA ALA A 47 -26.09 3.40 2.28
C ALA A 47 -26.99 4.63 2.43
N ARG A 48 -26.42 5.83 2.56
CA ARG A 48 -27.22 7.02 2.93
C ARG A 48 -27.41 8.07 1.83
N TYR A 49 -26.75 7.98 0.67
CA TYR A 49 -26.72 9.05 -0.32
C TYR A 49 -28.13 9.48 -0.80
N MET A 50 -29.07 8.55 -0.94
CA MET A 50 -30.44 8.86 -1.35
C MET A 50 -31.23 9.63 -0.30
N ASP A 51 -30.91 9.46 0.99
CA ASP A 51 -31.63 10.03 2.13
C ASP A 51 -30.98 11.31 2.67
N LYS A 52 -29.78 11.66 2.22
CA LYS A 52 -29.04 12.83 2.73
C LYS A 52 -28.49 13.70 1.61
N ASN A 53 -27.20 13.59 1.31
CA ASN A 53 -26.48 14.59 0.51
C ASN A 53 -26.34 14.22 -0.97
N GLY A 54 -26.95 13.12 -1.43
CA GLY A 54 -26.94 12.72 -2.84
C GLY A 54 -25.54 12.61 -3.43
N ILE A 55 -25.26 13.39 -4.45
CA ILE A 55 -23.97 13.40 -5.17
C ILE A 55 -22.79 13.67 -4.23
N GLU A 56 -22.92 14.56 -3.25
CA GLU A 56 -21.84 14.83 -2.29
C GLU A 56 -21.44 13.57 -1.51
N ASP A 57 -22.40 12.76 -1.05
CA ASP A 57 -22.13 11.50 -0.39
C ASP A 57 -21.48 10.48 -1.33
N LEU A 58 -21.88 10.42 -2.59
CA LEU A 58 -21.22 9.58 -3.60
C LEU A 58 -19.78 10.03 -3.86
N MET A 59 -19.50 11.31 -3.88
CA MET A 59 -18.15 11.85 -4.02
C MET A 59 -17.29 11.53 -2.79
N LYS A 60 -17.87 11.59 -1.59
CA LYS A 60 -17.18 11.16 -0.37
C LYS A 60 -16.83 9.66 -0.43
N CYS A 61 -17.77 8.82 -0.85
CA CYS A 61 -17.51 7.40 -1.06
C CYS A 61 -16.37 7.18 -2.06
N GLN A 62 -16.40 7.86 -3.19
CA GLN A 62 -15.35 7.79 -4.21
C GLN A 62 -13.97 8.17 -3.62
N HIS A 63 -13.91 9.20 -2.79
CA HIS A 63 -12.67 9.65 -2.15
C HIS A 63 -12.10 8.59 -1.20
N TYR A 64 -12.94 8.00 -0.33
CA TYR A 64 -12.53 6.90 0.55
C TYR A 64 -12.13 5.64 -0.23
N LEU A 65 -12.86 5.32 -1.30
CA LEU A 65 -12.55 4.18 -2.15
C LEU A 65 -11.21 4.36 -2.87
N ALA A 66 -10.93 5.54 -3.39
CA ALA A 66 -9.65 5.83 -4.03
C ALA A 66 -8.47 5.64 -3.06
N LYS A 67 -8.62 6.08 -1.82
CA LYS A 67 -7.60 5.85 -0.78
C LYS A 67 -7.47 4.38 -0.42
N LEU A 68 -8.56 3.64 -0.33
CA LEU A 68 -8.55 2.20 -0.09
C LEU A 68 -7.80 1.45 -1.20
N ILE A 69 -8.03 1.82 -2.45
CA ILE A 69 -7.30 1.26 -3.60
C ILE A 69 -5.80 1.52 -3.47
N GLU A 70 -5.39 2.73 -3.09
CA GLU A 70 -3.97 3.03 -2.85
C GLU A 70 -3.35 2.12 -1.78
N VAL A 71 -4.04 1.95 -0.65
CA VAL A 71 -3.57 1.11 0.47
C VAL A 71 -3.44 -0.35 0.04
N GLU A 72 -4.44 -0.91 -0.61
CA GLU A 72 -4.42 -2.31 -1.07
C GLU A 72 -3.38 -2.52 -2.18
N SER A 73 -3.23 -1.56 -3.10
CA SER A 73 -2.21 -1.64 -4.16
C SER A 73 -0.79 -1.66 -3.61
N LYS A 74 -0.50 -0.87 -2.57
CA LYS A 74 0.80 -0.90 -1.89
C LYS A 74 1.06 -2.24 -1.22
N LYS A 75 0.04 -2.82 -0.61
CA LYS A 75 0.11 -4.12 0.05
C LYS A 75 0.41 -5.24 -0.96
N GLU A 76 -0.28 -5.24 -2.11
CA GLU A 76 -0.01 -6.20 -3.19
C GLU A 76 1.41 -6.06 -3.75
N ALA A 77 1.84 -4.83 -4.01
CA ALA A 77 3.21 -4.56 -4.50
C ALA A 77 4.28 -5.03 -3.50
N MET A 78 4.05 -4.82 -2.20
CA MET A 78 4.97 -5.29 -1.15
C MET A 78 5.01 -6.82 -1.09
N ALA A 79 3.86 -7.49 -1.17
CA ALA A 79 3.78 -8.95 -1.17
C ALA A 79 4.52 -9.55 -2.37
N GLU A 80 4.35 -8.97 -3.57
CA GLU A 80 5.07 -9.40 -4.78
C GLU A 80 6.58 -9.20 -4.65
N SER A 81 7.01 -8.06 -4.12
CA SER A 81 8.43 -7.77 -3.86
C SER A 81 9.07 -8.84 -2.94
N ILE A 82 8.38 -9.19 -1.86
CA ILE A 82 8.84 -10.23 -0.92
C ILE A 82 8.96 -11.59 -1.62
N LEU A 83 7.95 -11.98 -2.42
CA LEU A 83 7.96 -13.25 -3.15
C LEU A 83 9.11 -13.30 -4.16
N GLN A 84 9.36 -12.23 -4.89
CA GLN A 84 10.47 -12.16 -5.84
C GLN A 84 11.83 -12.26 -5.14
N PHE A 85 11.99 -11.57 -4.03
CA PHE A 85 13.20 -11.65 -3.20
C PHE A 85 13.46 -13.07 -2.70
N GLN A 86 12.44 -13.73 -2.16
CA GLN A 86 12.55 -15.12 -1.70
C GLN A 86 12.88 -16.08 -2.83
N ALA A 87 12.26 -15.92 -4.00
CA ALA A 87 12.57 -16.74 -5.17
C ALA A 87 14.02 -16.58 -5.64
N GLY A 88 14.57 -15.36 -5.55
CA GLY A 88 15.99 -15.12 -5.83
C GLY A 88 16.92 -15.85 -4.85
N ARG A 89 16.61 -15.79 -3.56
CA ARG A 89 17.35 -16.52 -2.52
C ARG A 89 17.34 -18.02 -2.76
N GLU A 90 16.17 -18.58 -3.03
CA GLU A 90 16.04 -20.02 -3.31
C GLU A 90 16.83 -20.45 -4.53
N ALA A 91 16.81 -19.66 -5.61
CA ALA A 91 17.58 -19.92 -6.81
C ALA A 91 19.09 -19.97 -6.53
N ALA A 92 19.60 -19.05 -5.71
CA ALA A 92 21.01 -19.03 -5.31
C ALA A 92 21.38 -20.25 -4.46
N ILE A 93 20.56 -20.60 -3.48
CA ILE A 93 20.72 -21.77 -2.61
C ILE A 93 20.75 -23.06 -3.43
N CYS A 94 19.87 -23.17 -4.44
CA CYS A 94 19.82 -24.33 -5.34
C CYS A 94 20.94 -24.35 -6.40
N GLY A 95 21.82 -23.35 -6.42
CA GLY A 95 22.93 -23.28 -7.37
C GLY A 95 22.54 -22.91 -8.80
N LEU A 96 21.36 -22.32 -8.99
CA LEU A 96 20.91 -21.83 -10.29
C LEU A 96 21.74 -20.62 -10.72
N THR A 97 21.90 -20.46 -12.04
CA THR A 97 22.62 -19.30 -12.59
C THR A 97 21.86 -18.01 -12.36
N ARG A 98 22.58 -16.94 -12.01
CA ARG A 98 22.03 -15.60 -11.87
C ARG A 98 21.44 -15.12 -13.19
N ASP A 99 20.13 -14.88 -13.22
CA ASP A 99 19.41 -14.41 -14.41
C ASP A 99 19.15 -12.91 -14.34
N THR A 100 19.94 -12.13 -15.07
CA THR A 100 19.89 -10.66 -15.10
C THR A 100 18.60 -10.08 -15.69
N ARG A 101 17.73 -10.91 -16.27
CA ARG A 101 16.41 -10.50 -16.79
C ARG A 101 15.33 -10.49 -15.72
N ARG A 102 15.63 -10.99 -14.52
CA ARG A 102 14.71 -11.03 -13.40
C ARG A 102 14.53 -9.65 -12.76
N SER A 103 13.51 -9.52 -11.92
CA SER A 103 13.23 -8.29 -11.19
C SER A 103 14.39 -7.87 -10.28
N LYS A 104 14.44 -6.60 -9.93
CA LYS A 104 15.42 -6.07 -8.98
C LYS A 104 15.39 -6.84 -7.66
N ASP A 105 14.20 -7.09 -7.11
CA ASP A 105 14.03 -7.80 -5.83
C ASP A 105 14.58 -9.23 -5.92
N TRP A 106 14.33 -9.93 -7.03
CA TRP A 106 14.88 -11.25 -7.25
C TRP A 106 16.42 -11.24 -7.26
N LEU A 107 16.99 -10.26 -7.97
CA LEU A 107 18.46 -10.11 -8.04
C LEU A 107 19.06 -9.80 -6.68
N GLU A 108 18.44 -8.92 -5.89
CA GLU A 108 18.87 -8.59 -4.53
C GLU A 108 18.86 -9.83 -3.63
N GLY A 109 17.79 -10.63 -3.69
CA GLY A 109 17.68 -11.88 -2.94
C GLY A 109 18.76 -12.89 -3.33
N TYR A 110 19.02 -13.06 -4.62
CA TYR A 110 20.05 -13.94 -5.15
C TYR A 110 21.46 -13.50 -4.67
N ASP A 111 21.77 -12.22 -4.86
CA ASP A 111 23.08 -11.65 -4.53
C ASP A 111 23.36 -11.67 -3.03
N GLN A 112 22.32 -11.53 -2.19
CA GLN A 112 22.48 -11.65 -0.73
C GLN A 112 23.02 -13.02 -0.31
N VAL A 113 22.46 -14.10 -0.84
CA VAL A 113 22.93 -15.46 -0.52
C VAL A 113 24.38 -15.65 -0.94
N LYS A 114 24.76 -15.18 -2.14
CA LYS A 114 26.14 -15.29 -2.61
C LYS A 114 27.12 -14.52 -1.74
N ALA A 115 26.75 -13.33 -1.28
CA ALA A 115 27.55 -12.54 -0.35
C ALA A 115 27.66 -13.19 1.06
N GLU A 116 26.67 -13.96 1.48
CA GLU A 116 26.70 -14.73 2.73
C GLU A 116 27.66 -15.91 2.60
N ASP A 117 27.64 -16.66 1.48
CA ASP A 117 28.54 -17.78 1.19
C ASP A 117 30.00 -17.32 1.20
N ASP A 118 30.31 -16.23 0.49
CA ASP A 118 31.68 -15.69 0.37
C ASP A 118 32.29 -15.31 1.73
N ARG A 119 31.45 -14.93 2.71
CA ARG A 119 31.92 -14.57 4.07
C ARG A 119 32.22 -15.77 4.97
N HIS A 120 31.70 -16.94 4.63
CA HIS A 120 31.93 -18.16 5.39
C HIS A 120 33.18 -18.97 4.92
N ASP A 121 33.74 -18.62 3.76
CA ASP A 121 34.93 -19.27 3.20
C ASP A 121 36.26 -18.63 3.66
N ASP A 122 36.22 -17.54 4.44
CA ASP A 122 37.37 -16.89 5.08
C ASP A 122 37.51 -17.33 6.55
#